data_2474e9e6f34f758100088c1493147fa3
#
_entry.id   2474e9e6f34f758100088c1493147fa3
#
_cell.length_a   1.000
_cell.length_b   1.000
_cell.length_c   1.000
_cell.angle_alpha   90.00
_cell.angle_beta   90.00
_cell.angle_gamma   90.00
#
_symmetry.space_group_name_H-M   'P 1'
#
loop_
_entity.id
_entity.type
_entity.pdbx_description
1 polymer ?
#
loop_
_entity_poly.entity_id
_entity_poly.type
_entity_poly.pdbx_seq_one_letter_code
_entity_poly.pdbx_strand_id
1 'polypeptide(L)'
;MNPNDLEEIEKSIKPNTKLVFGEVIGNPGLDVMNVPEVAKICKKKNVPLAIDATFNTPYLMKPISHGANIVIHSLTKWIGGHGIAIGGAIINGGNFDWGDKEKFPTISGPHFAMNGISFWEEFGPSALTAKIRAEGMYNFGPSLSPNNAFYILQGIETLSLRMKKHIENTKMMLEFLKENESVSWLRHPDLEDHPDHTLSLIHI
;
A
#
# COMPACT_ATOMS: atom_id res chain seq x y z
N MET A 1 -4.53 -7.25 14.56
CA MET A 1 -5.30 -8.23 13.73
C MET A 1 -4.29 -9.01 12.92
N ASN A 2 -4.39 -10.33 12.89
CA ASN A 2 -3.56 -11.15 12.02
C ASN A 2 -3.96 -10.89 10.55
N PRO A 3 -3.04 -10.45 9.66
CA PRO A 3 -3.38 -10.10 8.29
C PRO A 3 -3.85 -11.30 7.44
N ASN A 4 -3.70 -12.52 7.94
CA ASN A 4 -4.09 -13.76 7.27
C ASN A 4 -5.26 -14.50 7.95
N ASP A 5 -5.84 -13.94 9.01
CA ASP A 5 -7.13 -14.41 9.55
C ASP A 5 -8.27 -13.80 8.73
N LEU A 6 -8.57 -14.44 7.61
CA LEU A 6 -9.59 -13.96 6.66
C LEU A 6 -10.99 -13.92 7.27
N GLU A 7 -11.30 -14.84 8.20
CA GLU A 7 -12.60 -14.83 8.89
C GLU A 7 -12.73 -13.64 9.84
N GLU A 8 -11.66 -13.34 10.60
CA GLU A 8 -11.64 -12.18 11.48
C GLU A 8 -11.75 -10.89 10.67
N ILE A 9 -11.03 -10.79 9.54
CA ILE A 9 -11.12 -9.64 8.63
C ILE A 9 -12.56 -9.48 8.12
N GLU A 10 -13.18 -10.54 7.62
CA GLU A 10 -14.56 -10.47 7.10
C GLU A 10 -15.56 -10.06 8.17
N LYS A 11 -15.46 -10.60 9.37
CA LYS A 11 -16.32 -10.26 10.53
C LYS A 11 -16.11 -8.82 11.02
N SER A 12 -14.91 -8.28 10.87
CA SER A 12 -14.55 -6.92 11.31
C SER A 12 -15.08 -5.83 10.39
N ILE A 13 -15.39 -6.16 9.13
CA ILE A 13 -15.98 -5.20 8.19
C ILE A 13 -17.46 -5.02 8.54
N LYS A 14 -17.81 -3.82 9.01
CA LYS A 14 -19.16 -3.42 9.39
C LYS A 14 -19.85 -2.61 8.26
N PRO A 15 -21.18 -2.40 8.29
CA PRO A 15 -21.87 -1.58 7.29
C PRO A 15 -21.29 -0.16 7.13
N ASN A 16 -20.77 0.41 8.20
CA ASN A 16 -20.15 1.74 8.21
C ASN A 16 -18.65 1.74 7.91
N THR A 17 -18.03 0.59 7.62
CA THR A 17 -16.61 0.52 7.22
C THR A 17 -16.45 1.17 5.84
N LYS A 18 -15.55 2.15 5.76
CA LYS A 18 -15.30 2.95 4.53
C LYS A 18 -14.04 2.53 3.81
N LEU A 19 -13.10 1.88 4.49
CA LEU A 19 -11.81 1.47 3.96
C LEU A 19 -11.26 0.31 4.78
N VAL A 20 -10.64 -0.66 4.11
CA VAL A 20 -9.70 -1.60 4.73
C VAL A 20 -8.29 -1.14 4.36
N PHE A 21 -7.41 -1.06 5.34
CA PHE A 21 -6.04 -0.63 5.16
C PHE A 21 -5.09 -1.69 5.74
N GLY A 22 -4.01 -1.97 5.02
CA GLY A 22 -2.95 -2.87 5.49
C GLY A 22 -1.64 -2.64 4.77
N GLU A 23 -0.61 -3.36 5.20
CA GLU A 23 0.71 -3.38 4.57
C GLU A 23 0.92 -4.72 3.87
N VAL A 24 1.65 -4.75 2.73
CA VAL A 24 2.02 -6.03 2.09
C VAL A 24 2.93 -6.83 3.03
N ILE A 25 3.92 -6.16 3.61
CA ILE A 25 4.84 -6.71 4.60
C ILE A 25 4.79 -5.78 5.82
N GLY A 26 4.35 -6.31 6.94
CA GLY A 26 4.18 -5.54 8.18
C GLY A 26 5.51 -5.18 8.84
N ASN A 27 5.65 -3.94 9.29
CA ASN A 27 6.81 -3.48 10.05
C ASN A 27 6.42 -3.36 11.55
N PRO A 28 7.13 -3.98 12.49
CA PRO A 28 8.41 -4.72 12.35
C PRO A 28 8.27 -6.24 12.23
N GLY A 29 7.07 -6.80 12.31
CA GLY A 29 6.84 -8.23 12.47
C GLY A 29 7.16 -9.07 11.23
N LEU A 30 7.25 -8.45 10.05
CA LEU A 30 7.45 -9.08 8.75
C LEU A 30 6.35 -10.08 8.37
N ASP A 31 5.15 -9.93 8.95
CA ASP A 31 3.97 -10.69 8.51
C ASP A 31 3.61 -10.28 7.09
N VAL A 32 3.31 -11.26 6.23
CA VAL A 32 2.99 -11.02 4.81
C VAL A 32 1.49 -11.16 4.61
N MET A 33 0.83 -10.09 4.13
CA MET A 33 -0.61 -10.10 3.88
C MET A 33 -0.97 -10.85 2.60
N ASN A 34 -1.99 -11.70 2.66
CA ASN A 34 -2.61 -12.29 1.46
C ASN A 34 -3.52 -11.27 0.76
N VAL A 35 -2.90 -10.34 0.04
CA VAL A 35 -3.60 -9.24 -0.65
C VAL A 35 -4.72 -9.74 -1.57
N PRO A 36 -4.56 -10.78 -2.42
CA PRO A 36 -5.63 -11.29 -3.28
C PRO A 36 -6.88 -11.73 -2.50
N GLU A 37 -6.71 -12.47 -1.40
CA GLU A 37 -7.86 -12.96 -0.65
C GLU A 37 -8.56 -11.84 0.13
N VAL A 38 -7.78 -10.93 0.73
CA VAL A 38 -8.35 -9.74 1.39
C VAL A 38 -9.10 -8.86 0.38
N ALA A 39 -8.57 -8.71 -0.84
CA ALA A 39 -9.23 -7.96 -1.90
C ALA A 39 -10.58 -8.59 -2.31
N LYS A 40 -10.68 -9.92 -2.35
CA LYS A 40 -11.96 -10.62 -2.62
C LYS A 40 -13.00 -10.32 -1.54
N ILE A 41 -12.60 -10.36 -0.26
CA ILE A 41 -13.47 -10.02 0.87
C ILE A 41 -13.94 -8.56 0.76
N CYS A 42 -13.01 -7.63 0.53
CA CYS A 42 -13.31 -6.22 0.40
C CYS A 42 -14.29 -5.95 -0.75
N LYS A 43 -14.07 -6.58 -1.90
CA LYS A 43 -14.98 -6.49 -3.06
C LYS A 43 -16.39 -6.99 -2.73
N LYS A 44 -16.51 -8.16 -2.06
CA LYS A 44 -17.79 -8.74 -1.62
C LYS A 44 -18.56 -7.81 -0.69
N LYS A 45 -17.86 -7.07 0.17
CA LYS A 45 -18.42 -6.12 1.16
C LYS A 45 -18.59 -4.69 0.60
N ASN A 46 -18.28 -4.45 -0.67
CA ASN A 46 -18.24 -3.13 -1.28
C ASN A 46 -17.44 -2.11 -0.45
N VAL A 47 -16.22 -2.50 -0.03
CA VAL A 47 -15.28 -1.65 0.72
C VAL A 47 -13.96 -1.61 -0.06
N PRO A 48 -13.37 -0.42 -0.31
CA PRO A 48 -12.09 -0.34 -1.00
C PRO A 48 -10.95 -0.85 -0.11
N LEU A 49 -9.97 -1.50 -0.74
CA LEU A 49 -8.73 -1.96 -0.11
C LEU A 49 -7.59 -1.00 -0.47
N ALA A 50 -7.01 -0.38 0.54
CA ALA A 50 -5.78 0.40 0.43
C ALA A 50 -4.60 -0.38 1.01
N ILE A 51 -3.51 -0.41 0.28
CA ILE A 51 -2.31 -1.15 0.65
C ILE A 51 -1.11 -0.21 0.69
N ASP A 52 -0.45 -0.15 1.84
CA ASP A 52 0.90 0.40 1.92
C ASP A 52 1.88 -0.63 1.36
N ALA A 53 2.54 -0.26 0.29
CA ALA A 53 3.54 -1.09 -0.39
C ALA A 53 4.95 -0.47 -0.31
N THR A 54 5.18 0.34 0.72
CA THR A 54 6.47 1.02 0.93
C THR A 54 7.62 0.03 1.05
N PHE A 55 7.40 -1.09 1.77
CA PHE A 55 8.44 -2.06 2.07
C PHE A 55 8.90 -2.80 0.81
N ASN A 56 7.96 -3.31 0.04
CA ASN A 56 8.26 -4.12 -1.16
C ASN A 56 8.42 -3.30 -2.44
N THR A 57 8.04 -2.03 -2.45
CA THR A 57 8.13 -1.14 -3.62
C THR A 57 7.37 -1.66 -4.85
N PRO A 58 7.14 -0.86 -5.89
CA PRO A 58 6.50 -1.35 -7.12
C PRO A 58 7.40 -2.31 -7.93
N TYR A 59 8.66 -2.48 -7.54
CA TYR A 59 9.58 -3.42 -8.17
C TYR A 59 9.25 -4.88 -7.81
N LEU A 60 9.00 -5.17 -6.52
CA LEU A 60 8.73 -6.52 -6.05
C LEU A 60 7.26 -6.91 -6.24
N MET A 61 6.33 -6.00 -5.93
CA MET A 61 4.91 -6.29 -6.03
C MET A 61 4.10 -5.06 -6.44
N LYS A 62 3.07 -5.27 -7.24
CA LYS A 62 2.09 -4.26 -7.66
C LYS A 62 0.72 -4.62 -7.09
N PRO A 63 0.32 -4.12 -5.90
CA PRO A 63 -0.91 -4.56 -5.23
C PRO A 63 -2.20 -4.38 -6.05
N ILE A 64 -2.27 -3.39 -6.96
CA ILE A 64 -3.42 -3.19 -7.85
C ILE A 64 -3.65 -4.41 -8.75
N SER A 65 -2.60 -5.05 -9.23
CA SER A 65 -2.69 -6.29 -10.03
C SER A 65 -3.23 -7.47 -9.22
N HIS A 66 -3.22 -7.35 -7.90
CA HIS A 66 -3.73 -8.33 -6.95
C HIS A 66 -5.07 -7.92 -6.30
N GLY A 67 -5.74 -6.91 -6.86
CA GLY A 67 -7.08 -6.50 -6.46
C GLY A 67 -7.17 -5.34 -5.47
N ALA A 68 -6.06 -4.76 -5.04
CA ALA A 68 -6.09 -3.52 -4.28
C ALA A 68 -6.68 -2.37 -5.11
N ASN A 69 -7.33 -1.42 -4.45
CA ASN A 69 -7.93 -0.27 -5.10
C ASN A 69 -7.05 0.98 -4.98
N ILE A 70 -6.31 1.06 -3.90
CA ILE A 70 -5.43 2.18 -3.58
C ILE A 70 -4.09 1.61 -3.14
N VAL A 71 -3.00 2.21 -3.60
CA VAL A 71 -1.66 1.89 -3.13
C VAL A 71 -1.00 3.14 -2.58
N ILE A 72 -0.31 2.98 -1.47
CA ILE A 72 0.43 4.04 -0.79
C ILE A 72 1.90 3.67 -0.77
N HIS A 73 2.76 4.64 -1.03
CA HIS A 73 4.19 4.52 -0.86
C HIS A 73 4.74 5.72 -0.09
N SER A 74 5.52 5.46 0.95
CA SER A 74 6.46 6.45 1.45
C SER A 74 7.63 6.56 0.46
N LEU A 75 7.65 7.63 -0.31
CA LEU A 75 8.76 7.94 -1.22
C LEU A 75 10.06 8.25 -0.49
N THR A 76 9.96 8.57 0.81
CA THR A 76 11.06 8.78 1.75
C THR A 76 11.98 7.57 1.88
N LYS A 77 11.44 6.36 1.72
CA LYS A 77 12.11 5.09 1.99
C LYS A 77 12.84 4.56 0.74
N TRP A 78 12.58 3.32 0.35
CA TRP A 78 13.27 2.64 -0.75
C TRP A 78 13.19 3.36 -2.09
N ILE A 79 12.06 4.02 -2.40
CA ILE A 79 11.87 4.72 -3.68
C ILE A 79 12.86 5.87 -3.79
N GLY A 80 12.95 6.75 -2.79
CA GLY A 80 13.97 7.79 -2.75
C GLY A 80 15.37 7.24 -2.49
N GLY A 81 15.49 6.27 -1.58
CA GLY A 81 16.66 5.42 -1.39
C GLY A 81 17.89 6.04 -0.74
N HIS A 82 17.90 7.35 -0.50
CA HIS A 82 19.09 8.08 -0.05
C HIS A 82 18.89 8.85 1.27
N GLY A 83 17.68 8.83 1.85
CA GLY A 83 17.38 9.52 3.11
C GLY A 83 17.45 11.05 3.05
N ILE A 84 17.37 11.64 1.87
CA ILE A 84 17.59 13.08 1.64
C ILE A 84 16.30 13.87 1.37
N ALA A 85 15.18 13.20 1.17
CA ALA A 85 13.91 13.84 0.88
C ALA A 85 12.75 13.09 1.55
N ILE A 86 11.76 13.85 2.01
CA ILE A 86 10.51 13.31 2.52
C ILE A 86 9.44 13.46 1.44
N GLY A 87 8.69 12.40 1.18
CA GLY A 87 7.60 12.42 0.22
C GLY A 87 6.69 11.20 0.36
N GLY A 88 5.52 11.29 -0.24
CA GLY A 88 4.54 10.21 -0.31
C GLY A 88 3.83 10.20 -1.65
N ALA A 89 3.32 9.03 -2.03
CA ALA A 89 2.47 8.88 -3.20
C ALA A 89 1.25 8.03 -2.87
N ILE A 90 0.10 8.45 -3.39
CA ILE A 90 -1.15 7.69 -3.38
C ILE A 90 -1.48 7.36 -4.84
N ILE A 91 -1.59 6.08 -5.15
CA ILE A 91 -1.93 5.56 -6.45
C ILE A 91 -3.37 5.06 -6.41
N ASN A 92 -4.24 5.68 -7.19
CA ASN A 92 -5.61 5.23 -7.39
C ASN A 92 -5.64 4.20 -8.54
N GLY A 93 -6.12 2.98 -8.25
CA GLY A 93 -6.25 1.92 -9.25
C GLY A 93 -7.35 2.17 -10.27
N GLY A 94 -8.29 3.07 -10.00
CA GLY A 94 -9.44 3.34 -10.86
C GLY A 94 -10.42 2.16 -10.98
N ASN A 95 -10.30 1.16 -10.12
CA ASN A 95 -11.00 -0.12 -10.18
C ASN A 95 -12.05 -0.29 -9.07
N PHE A 96 -12.42 0.78 -8.37
CA PHE A 96 -13.45 0.78 -7.33
C PHE A 96 -14.61 1.69 -7.73
N ASP A 97 -15.85 1.20 -7.54
CA ASP A 97 -17.06 1.98 -7.75
C ASP A 97 -17.38 2.82 -6.51
N TRP A 98 -17.22 4.13 -6.63
CA TRP A 98 -17.52 5.10 -5.58
C TRP A 98 -18.97 5.60 -5.62
N GLY A 99 -19.82 5.07 -6.51
CA GLY A 99 -21.17 5.60 -6.80
C GLY A 99 -22.20 5.41 -5.70
N ASP A 100 -21.92 4.64 -4.66
CA ASP A 100 -22.80 4.43 -3.51
C ASP A 100 -22.88 5.71 -2.65
N LYS A 101 -23.94 6.49 -2.86
CA LYS A 101 -24.17 7.79 -2.18
C LYS A 101 -24.40 7.66 -0.67
N GLU A 102 -24.92 6.52 -0.20
CA GLU A 102 -25.11 6.29 1.23
C GLU A 102 -23.78 5.93 1.90
N LYS A 103 -22.98 5.13 1.21
CA LYS A 103 -21.69 4.68 1.73
C LYS A 103 -20.58 5.71 1.55
N PHE A 104 -20.53 6.40 0.41
CA PHE A 104 -19.48 7.37 0.07
C PHE A 104 -20.02 8.76 -0.26
N PRO A 105 -20.85 9.37 0.62
CA PRO A 105 -21.56 10.62 0.31
C PRO A 105 -20.61 11.78 -0.03
N THR A 106 -19.38 11.76 0.46
CA THR A 106 -18.39 12.82 0.21
C THR A 106 -17.69 12.70 -1.15
N ILE A 107 -17.88 11.59 -1.88
CA ILE A 107 -17.34 11.38 -3.23
C ILE A 107 -18.47 11.40 -4.26
N SER A 108 -19.59 10.76 -3.93
CA SER A 108 -20.70 10.56 -4.87
C SER A 108 -21.91 11.49 -4.61
N GLY A 109 -21.91 12.21 -3.49
CA GLY A 109 -22.91 13.27 -3.24
C GLY A 109 -22.45 14.64 -3.74
N PRO A 110 -23.34 15.65 -3.68
CA PRO A 110 -23.01 17.02 -4.08
C PRO A 110 -22.01 17.63 -3.11
N HIS A 111 -20.96 18.25 -3.63
CA HIS A 111 -19.91 18.88 -2.85
C HIS A 111 -20.12 20.39 -2.76
N PHE A 112 -20.46 20.89 -1.57
CA PHE A 112 -20.86 22.30 -1.38
C PHE A 112 -19.77 23.28 -1.84
N ALA A 113 -18.53 23.09 -1.44
CA ALA A 113 -17.41 23.99 -1.79
C ALA A 113 -17.00 23.94 -3.26
N MET A 114 -17.57 23.01 -4.04
CA MET A 114 -17.29 22.82 -5.48
C MET A 114 -18.58 23.01 -6.30
N ASN A 115 -19.41 23.97 -5.93
CA ASN A 115 -20.65 24.33 -6.63
C ASN A 115 -21.64 23.16 -6.82
N GLY A 116 -21.65 22.21 -5.88
CA GLY A 116 -22.57 21.10 -5.87
C GLY A 116 -22.20 19.94 -6.80
N ILE A 117 -21.02 19.91 -7.40
CA ILE A 117 -20.58 18.75 -8.21
C ILE A 117 -20.47 17.48 -7.38
N SER A 118 -20.69 16.33 -8.02
CA SER A 118 -20.33 15.02 -7.50
C SER A 118 -19.00 14.59 -8.14
N PHE A 119 -18.00 14.28 -7.32
CA PHE A 119 -16.73 13.80 -7.86
C PHE A 119 -16.87 12.52 -8.69
N TRP A 120 -17.79 11.63 -8.27
CA TRP A 120 -18.03 10.40 -9.02
C TRP A 120 -18.68 10.67 -10.38
N GLU A 121 -19.68 11.52 -10.42
CA GLU A 121 -20.41 11.83 -11.66
C GLU A 121 -19.52 12.56 -12.68
N GLU A 122 -18.64 13.45 -12.19
CA GLU A 122 -17.74 14.24 -13.06
C GLU A 122 -16.48 13.47 -13.48
N PHE A 123 -15.87 12.70 -12.57
CA PHE A 123 -14.54 12.15 -12.78
C PHE A 123 -14.51 10.62 -12.84
N GLY A 124 -15.62 9.91 -12.56
CA GLY A 124 -15.73 8.46 -12.63
C GLY A 124 -14.58 7.75 -11.89
N PRO A 125 -13.79 6.87 -12.56
CA PRO A 125 -12.68 6.15 -11.94
C PRO A 125 -11.61 7.05 -11.30
N SER A 126 -11.54 8.32 -11.70
CA SER A 126 -10.61 9.31 -11.13
C SER A 126 -11.19 10.11 -9.96
N ALA A 127 -12.43 9.84 -9.53
CA ALA A 127 -13.14 10.58 -8.49
C ALA A 127 -12.34 10.72 -7.19
N LEU A 128 -11.74 9.63 -6.72
CA LEU A 128 -10.89 9.65 -5.52
C LEU A 128 -9.70 10.59 -5.68
N THR A 129 -9.02 10.54 -6.84
CA THR A 129 -7.87 11.42 -7.11
C THR A 129 -8.29 12.88 -7.17
N ALA A 130 -9.40 13.18 -7.84
CA ALA A 130 -9.96 14.53 -7.90
C ALA A 130 -10.29 15.07 -6.51
N LYS A 131 -10.97 14.25 -5.68
CA LYS A 131 -11.30 14.61 -4.31
C LYS A 131 -10.08 14.83 -3.43
N ILE A 132 -9.09 13.94 -3.48
CA ILE A 132 -7.84 14.12 -2.71
C ILE A 132 -7.14 15.43 -3.08
N ARG A 133 -7.14 15.79 -4.36
CA ARG A 133 -6.55 17.06 -4.82
C ARG A 133 -7.37 18.28 -4.37
N ALA A 134 -8.70 18.22 -4.54
CA ALA A 134 -9.59 19.33 -4.28
C ALA A 134 -9.76 19.62 -2.77
N GLU A 135 -9.74 18.61 -1.92
CA GLU A 135 -9.90 18.77 -0.48
C GLU A 135 -8.60 18.48 0.29
N GLY A 136 -7.98 17.32 0.08
CA GLY A 136 -6.82 16.90 0.85
C GLY A 136 -5.64 17.83 0.64
N MET A 137 -5.25 18.05 -0.60
CA MET A 137 -4.12 18.92 -0.92
C MET A 137 -4.46 20.39 -0.67
N TYR A 138 -5.67 20.82 -1.02
CA TYR A 138 -6.09 22.22 -0.85
C TYR A 138 -6.21 22.61 0.63
N ASN A 139 -6.86 21.78 1.46
CA ASN A 139 -7.14 22.12 2.85
C ASN A 139 -5.96 21.87 3.80
N PHE A 140 -5.19 20.80 3.56
CA PHE A 140 -4.06 20.42 4.42
C PHE A 140 -2.71 20.89 3.89
N GLY A 141 -2.64 21.31 2.63
CA GLY A 141 -1.45 21.88 2.01
C GLY A 141 -0.27 20.92 1.78
N PRO A 142 -0.42 19.57 1.71
CA PRO A 142 0.72 18.71 1.42
C PRO A 142 1.20 18.97 0.00
N SER A 143 2.35 19.63 -0.11
CA SER A 143 2.96 19.96 -1.39
C SER A 143 4.42 19.52 -1.39
N LEU A 144 4.73 18.59 -2.29
CA LEU A 144 6.11 18.15 -2.48
C LEU A 144 6.89 19.27 -3.17
N SER A 145 8.01 19.69 -2.58
CA SER A 145 8.86 20.69 -3.23
C SER A 145 9.47 20.14 -4.52
N PRO A 146 9.71 20.97 -5.55
CA PRO A 146 10.36 20.54 -6.78
C PRO A 146 11.72 19.89 -6.56
N ASN A 147 12.51 20.39 -5.60
CA ASN A 147 13.80 19.81 -5.26
C ASN A 147 13.65 18.39 -4.69
N ASN A 148 12.71 18.19 -3.75
CA ASN A 148 12.45 16.84 -3.20
C ASN A 148 11.93 15.89 -4.29
N ALA A 149 11.07 16.37 -5.19
CA ALA A 149 10.61 15.58 -6.33
C ALA A 149 11.79 15.16 -7.22
N PHE A 150 12.72 16.07 -7.52
CA PHE A 150 13.91 15.78 -8.30
C PHE A 150 14.78 14.70 -7.63
N TYR A 151 15.07 14.83 -6.33
CA TYR A 151 15.86 13.84 -5.61
C TYR A 151 15.19 12.45 -5.57
N ILE A 152 13.89 12.42 -5.38
CA ILE A 152 13.13 11.17 -5.39
C ILE A 152 13.17 10.53 -6.79
N LEU A 153 13.02 11.31 -7.86
CA LEU A 153 13.13 10.82 -9.25
C LEU A 153 14.50 10.21 -9.51
N GLN A 154 15.59 10.85 -9.04
CA GLN A 154 16.94 10.26 -9.17
C GLN A 154 17.03 8.91 -8.42
N GLY A 155 16.38 8.80 -7.26
CA GLY A 155 16.31 7.53 -6.52
C GLY A 155 15.56 6.43 -7.29
N ILE A 156 14.49 6.78 -8.00
CA ILE A 156 13.69 5.83 -8.79
C ILE A 156 14.52 5.17 -9.90
N GLU A 157 15.41 5.91 -10.56
CA GLU A 157 16.21 5.40 -11.66
C GLU A 157 17.04 4.16 -11.27
N THR A 158 17.50 4.09 -10.02
CA THR A 158 18.30 2.97 -9.51
C THR A 158 17.50 1.99 -8.66
N LEU A 159 16.19 2.16 -8.51
CA LEU A 159 15.37 1.38 -7.59
C LEU A 159 15.47 -0.13 -7.84
N SER A 160 15.36 -0.56 -9.09
CA SER A 160 15.40 -1.98 -9.44
C SER A 160 16.75 -2.62 -9.11
N LEU A 161 17.84 -1.92 -9.36
CA LEU A 161 19.20 -2.38 -9.06
C LEU A 161 19.41 -2.50 -7.54
N ARG A 162 18.96 -1.48 -6.80
CA ARG A 162 19.08 -1.46 -5.34
C ARG A 162 18.24 -2.56 -4.70
N MET A 163 16.98 -2.71 -5.10
CA MET A 163 16.09 -3.74 -4.53
C MET A 163 16.63 -5.14 -4.79
N LYS A 164 17.10 -5.42 -6.01
CA LYS A 164 17.74 -6.69 -6.32
C LYS A 164 18.92 -6.95 -5.38
N LYS A 165 19.80 -5.96 -5.20
CA LYS A 165 20.98 -6.13 -4.36
C LYS A 165 20.64 -6.25 -2.87
N HIS A 166 19.61 -5.54 -2.39
CA HIS A 166 19.13 -5.70 -1.02
C HIS A 166 18.62 -7.11 -0.75
N ILE A 167 17.84 -7.70 -1.68
CA ILE A 167 17.35 -9.07 -1.54
C ILE A 167 18.52 -10.06 -1.51
N GLU A 168 19.47 -9.95 -2.44
CA GLU A 168 20.68 -10.80 -2.46
C GLU A 168 21.43 -10.70 -1.12
N ASN A 169 21.68 -9.49 -0.63
CA ASN A 169 22.38 -9.28 0.63
C ASN A 169 21.59 -9.81 1.83
N THR A 170 20.26 -9.68 1.83
CA THR A 170 19.39 -10.22 2.89
C THR A 170 19.50 -11.74 2.95
N LYS A 171 19.45 -12.43 1.82
CA LYS A 171 19.64 -13.89 1.76
C LYS A 171 21.00 -14.32 2.30
N MET A 172 22.07 -13.67 1.89
CA MET A 172 23.41 -13.94 2.42
C MET A 172 23.49 -13.72 3.94
N MET A 173 22.86 -12.64 4.43
CA MET A 173 22.83 -12.35 5.86
C MET A 173 22.01 -13.40 6.64
N LEU A 174 20.88 -13.86 6.11
CA LEU A 174 20.09 -14.91 6.74
C LEU A 174 20.89 -16.21 6.87
N GLU A 175 21.61 -16.64 5.83
CA GLU A 175 22.46 -17.84 5.90
C GLU A 175 23.58 -17.65 6.94
N PHE A 176 24.26 -16.52 6.94
CA PHE A 176 25.29 -16.22 7.94
C PHE A 176 24.74 -16.26 9.37
N LEU A 177 23.54 -15.68 9.60
CA LEU A 177 22.94 -15.64 10.93
C LEU A 177 22.41 -17.01 11.38
N LYS A 178 21.93 -17.86 10.47
CA LYS A 178 21.53 -19.24 10.78
C LYS A 178 22.68 -20.08 11.35
N GLU A 179 23.89 -19.86 10.86
CA GLU A 179 25.08 -20.59 11.26
C GLU A 179 25.77 -20.00 12.51
N ASN A 180 25.33 -18.84 12.98
CA ASN A 180 25.97 -18.13 14.09
C ASN A 180 25.41 -18.59 15.44
N GLU A 181 26.24 -19.25 16.25
CA GLU A 181 25.89 -19.78 17.58
C GLU A 181 25.40 -18.71 18.58
N SER A 182 25.70 -17.44 18.36
CA SER A 182 25.24 -16.32 19.19
C SER A 182 23.81 -15.87 18.86
N VAL A 183 23.20 -16.41 17.78
CA VAL A 183 21.84 -16.08 17.35
C VAL A 183 20.88 -17.18 17.79
N SER A 184 19.99 -16.86 18.73
CA SER A 184 19.05 -17.84 19.30
C SER A 184 17.79 -18.05 18.46
N TRP A 185 17.41 -17.09 17.63
CA TRP A 185 16.25 -17.18 16.72
C TRP A 185 16.37 -16.15 15.59
N LEU A 186 15.72 -16.47 14.48
CA LEU A 186 15.55 -15.57 13.34
C LEU A 186 14.07 -15.54 12.94
N ARG A 187 13.61 -14.40 12.43
CA ARG A 187 12.27 -14.25 11.85
C ARG A 187 12.37 -13.50 10.53
N HIS A 188 12.09 -14.19 9.44
CA HIS A 188 12.07 -13.60 8.10
C HIS A 188 11.18 -14.46 7.18
N PRO A 189 10.37 -13.88 6.28
CA PRO A 189 9.48 -14.64 5.41
C PRO A 189 10.16 -15.61 4.43
N ASP A 190 11.44 -15.42 4.15
CA ASP A 190 12.23 -16.33 3.32
C ASP A 190 12.65 -17.63 4.06
N LEU A 191 12.44 -17.70 5.38
CA LEU A 191 12.69 -18.90 6.18
C LEU A 191 11.51 -19.85 6.07
N GLU A 192 11.78 -21.15 5.88
CA GLU A 192 10.74 -22.19 5.69
C GLU A 192 9.81 -22.34 6.90
N ASP A 193 10.28 -22.04 8.09
CA ASP A 193 9.52 -22.08 9.34
C ASP A 193 8.66 -20.82 9.59
N HIS A 194 8.78 -19.80 8.72
CA HIS A 194 7.94 -18.62 8.82
C HIS A 194 6.49 -18.93 8.39
N PRO A 195 5.46 -18.55 9.18
CA PRO A 195 4.07 -18.89 8.88
C PRO A 195 3.60 -18.40 7.52
N ASP A 196 4.19 -17.31 7.02
CA ASP A 196 3.83 -16.70 5.73
C ASP A 196 4.84 -17.01 4.62
N HIS A 197 5.71 -18.02 4.80
CA HIS A 197 6.75 -18.37 3.79
C HIS A 197 6.17 -18.55 2.40
N THR A 198 5.10 -19.35 2.26
CA THR A 198 4.45 -19.58 0.97
C THR A 198 3.90 -18.30 0.32
N LEU A 199 3.38 -17.35 1.12
CA LEU A 199 2.92 -16.05 0.63
C LEU A 199 4.08 -15.18 0.19
N SER A 200 5.22 -15.25 0.86
CA SER A 200 6.40 -14.47 0.50
C SER A 200 6.89 -14.82 -0.91
N LEU A 201 6.85 -16.07 -1.30
CA LEU A 201 7.24 -16.52 -2.64
C LEU A 201 6.37 -15.92 -3.77
N ILE A 202 5.18 -15.41 -3.43
CA ILE A 202 4.26 -14.77 -4.39
C ILE A 202 4.46 -13.25 -4.40
N HIS A 203 4.86 -12.66 -3.27
CA HIS A 203 4.79 -11.22 -3.01
C HIS A 203 6.15 -10.52 -2.85
N ILE A 204 7.26 -11.29 -2.84
CA ILE A 204 8.60 -10.74 -2.58
C ILE A 204 9.62 -11.19 -3.63
#